data_3cefb85909da37e021aa15b4c42205b1
#
_entry.id   3cefb85909da37e021aa15b4c42205b1
#
_cell.length_a   1.000
_cell.length_b   1.000
_cell.length_c   1.000
_cell.angle_alpha   90.00
_cell.angle_beta   90.00
_cell.angle_gamma   90.00
#
_symmetry.space_group_name_H-M   'P 1'
#
loop_
_entity.id
_entity.type
_entity.pdbx_description
1 polymer ?
#
loop_
_entity_poly.entity_id
_entity_poly.type
_entity_poly.pdbx_seq_one_letter_code
_entity_poly.pdbx_strand_id
1 'polypeptide(L)'
;VALSSRTLNHLADLVCAERIRRQGRWRLLDAGQQALLALAHLHNGITIARLACGFAVSVTTAWRYVREAIDLLAAHAEDLNQAMRRIARLAYAILDAP
;
A
#
# COMPACT_ATOMS: atom_id res chain seq x y z
N VAL A 1 -18.06 -24.98 19.42
CA VAL A 1 -16.67 -25.41 19.39
C VAL A 1 -15.78 -24.17 19.14
N ALA A 2 -14.92 -23.88 20.10
CA ALA A 2 -13.98 -22.77 19.93
C ALA A 2 -12.83 -23.21 19.03
N LEU A 3 -12.66 -22.52 17.91
CA LEU A 3 -11.53 -22.72 17.01
C LEU A 3 -10.34 -21.93 17.55
N SER A 4 -9.16 -22.55 17.58
CA SER A 4 -7.95 -21.84 17.97
C SER A 4 -7.57 -20.81 16.89
N SER A 5 -6.85 -19.76 17.29
CA SER A 5 -6.34 -18.75 16.33
C SER A 5 -5.46 -19.39 15.26
N ARG A 6 -4.68 -20.41 15.65
CA ARG A 6 -3.83 -21.15 14.71
C ARG A 6 -4.67 -21.86 13.63
N THR A 7 -5.78 -22.51 14.03
CA THR A 7 -6.69 -23.19 13.10
C THR A 7 -7.34 -22.19 12.16
N LEU A 8 -7.83 -21.07 12.70
CA LEU A 8 -8.44 -20.00 11.90
C LEU A 8 -7.45 -19.42 10.90
N ASN A 9 -6.22 -19.16 11.33
CA ASN A 9 -5.18 -18.63 10.45
C ASN A 9 -4.83 -19.63 9.35
N HIS A 10 -4.72 -20.91 9.69
CA HIS A 10 -4.44 -21.95 8.70
C HIS A 10 -5.57 -22.06 7.67
N LEU A 11 -6.82 -22.03 8.12
CA LEU A 11 -7.96 -22.05 7.24
C LEU A 11 -8.00 -20.82 6.33
N ALA A 12 -7.70 -19.64 6.90
CA ALA A 12 -7.62 -18.40 6.12
C ALA A 12 -6.55 -18.49 5.04
N ASP A 13 -5.38 -19.07 5.36
CA ASP A 13 -4.31 -19.26 4.39
C ASP A 13 -4.72 -20.18 3.26
N LEU A 14 -5.45 -21.26 3.57
CA LEU A 14 -5.94 -22.18 2.56
C LEU A 14 -6.97 -21.51 1.63
N VAL A 15 -7.90 -20.75 2.20
CA VAL A 15 -8.89 -20.00 1.41
C VAL A 15 -8.19 -18.98 0.51
N CYS A 16 -7.20 -18.29 1.05
CA CYS A 16 -6.42 -17.30 0.31
C CYS A 16 -5.68 -17.93 -0.87
N ALA A 17 -5.02 -19.06 -0.64
CA ALA A 17 -4.31 -19.81 -1.69
C ALA A 17 -5.27 -20.24 -2.80
N GLU A 18 -6.47 -20.70 -2.44
CA GLU A 18 -7.48 -21.10 -3.39
C GLU A 18 -7.97 -19.92 -4.23
N ARG A 19 -8.19 -18.77 -3.61
CA ARG A 19 -8.60 -17.56 -4.33
C ARG A 19 -7.57 -17.13 -5.35
N ILE A 20 -6.29 -17.13 -4.97
CA ILE A 20 -5.19 -16.75 -5.86
C ILE A 20 -5.13 -17.75 -7.03
N ARG A 21 -5.26 -19.04 -6.75
CA ARG A 21 -5.24 -20.09 -7.77
C ARG A 21 -6.37 -19.90 -8.78
N ARG A 22 -7.60 -19.57 -8.32
CA ARG A 22 -8.77 -19.37 -9.18
C ARG A 22 -8.65 -18.11 -10.04
N GLN A 23 -8.07 -17.03 -9.48
CA GLN A 23 -7.91 -15.77 -10.18
C GLN A 23 -6.80 -15.82 -11.23
N GLY A 24 -5.94 -16.83 -11.15
CA GLY A 24 -4.83 -16.98 -12.05
C GLY A 24 -3.55 -16.34 -11.51
N ARG A 25 -2.44 -16.93 -11.94
CA ARG A 25 -1.09 -16.59 -11.48
C ARG A 25 -0.65 -15.18 -11.91
N TRP A 26 -1.26 -14.66 -12.97
CA TRP A 26 -0.83 -13.44 -13.65
C TRP A 26 -1.81 -12.28 -13.47
N ARG A 27 -2.67 -12.35 -12.47
CA ARG A 27 -3.57 -11.23 -12.19
C ARG A 27 -2.74 -9.99 -11.87
N LEU A 28 -2.98 -8.94 -12.63
CA LEU A 28 -2.42 -7.62 -12.39
C LEU A 28 -3.52 -6.70 -11.89
N LEU A 29 -3.19 -5.90 -10.89
CA LEU A 29 -4.09 -4.87 -10.39
C LEU A 29 -3.92 -3.61 -11.23
N ASP A 30 -4.99 -2.85 -11.40
CA ASP A 30 -4.88 -1.54 -12.04
C ASP A 30 -4.17 -0.55 -11.09
N ALA A 31 -3.83 0.62 -11.61
CA ALA A 31 -3.06 1.62 -10.86
C ALA A 31 -3.77 2.05 -9.57
N GLY A 32 -5.09 2.20 -9.61
CA GLY A 32 -5.88 2.58 -8.43
C GLY A 32 -5.85 1.50 -7.35
N GLN A 33 -5.99 0.25 -7.75
CA GLN A 33 -5.92 -0.89 -6.84
C GLN A 33 -4.53 -1.05 -6.24
N GLN A 34 -3.48 -0.87 -7.04
CA GLN A 34 -2.10 -0.91 -6.56
C GLN A 34 -1.84 0.18 -5.51
N ALA A 35 -2.32 1.39 -5.78
CA ALA A 35 -2.18 2.51 -4.83
C ALA A 35 -2.94 2.24 -3.54
N LEU A 36 -4.15 1.71 -3.63
CA LEU A 36 -4.95 1.38 -2.46
C LEU A 36 -4.28 0.32 -1.59
N LEU A 37 -3.74 -0.73 -2.21
CA LEU A 37 -2.99 -1.77 -1.52
C LEU A 37 -1.78 -1.18 -0.78
N ALA A 38 -1.00 -0.37 -1.48
CA ALA A 38 0.20 0.24 -0.91
C ALA A 38 -0.13 1.17 0.26
N LEU A 39 -1.15 2.02 0.12
CA LEU A 39 -1.59 2.93 1.18
C LEU A 39 -2.14 2.18 2.38
N ALA A 40 -2.88 1.10 2.16
CA ALA A 40 -3.40 0.29 3.26
C ALA A 40 -2.26 -0.32 4.09
N HIS A 41 -1.17 -0.73 3.45
CA HIS A 41 -0.01 -1.23 4.16
C HIS A 41 0.78 -0.12 4.87
N LEU A 42 1.11 0.94 4.13
CA LEU A 42 1.99 2.01 4.63
C LEU A 42 1.30 2.90 5.66
N HIS A 43 0.02 3.19 5.47
CA HIS A 43 -0.72 4.11 6.34
C HIS A 43 -1.47 3.40 7.45
N ASN A 44 -2.16 2.31 7.14
CA ASN A 44 -3.02 1.62 8.10
C ASN A 44 -2.37 0.41 8.77
N GLY A 45 -1.17 0.03 8.35
CA GLY A 45 -0.43 -1.08 8.95
C GLY A 45 -1.02 -2.47 8.67
N ILE A 46 -1.83 -2.60 7.61
CA ILE A 46 -2.38 -3.91 7.25
C ILE A 46 -1.25 -4.79 6.69
N THR A 47 -1.20 -6.04 7.11
CA THR A 47 -0.12 -6.94 6.69
C THR A 47 -0.18 -7.24 5.21
N ILE A 48 0.99 -7.47 4.61
CA ILE A 48 1.09 -7.83 3.20
C ILE A 48 0.32 -9.11 2.89
N ALA A 49 0.36 -10.10 3.80
CA ALA A 49 -0.36 -11.35 3.61
C ALA A 49 -1.87 -11.12 3.49
N ARG A 50 -2.44 -10.25 4.33
CA ARG A 50 -3.86 -9.90 4.29
C ARG A 50 -4.22 -9.16 3.01
N LEU A 51 -3.39 -8.22 2.62
CA LEU A 51 -3.61 -7.43 1.40
C LEU A 51 -3.50 -8.30 0.16
N ALA A 52 -2.51 -9.19 0.11
CA ALA A 52 -2.36 -10.13 -0.99
C ALA A 52 -3.62 -11.00 -1.14
N CYS A 53 -4.13 -11.51 -0.03
CA CYS A 53 -5.37 -12.27 -0.03
C CYS A 53 -6.57 -11.44 -0.48
N GLY A 54 -6.74 -10.26 0.09
CA GLY A 54 -7.87 -9.39 -0.22
C GLY A 54 -7.92 -8.95 -1.68
N PHE A 55 -6.76 -8.69 -2.27
CA PHE A 55 -6.65 -8.30 -3.68
C PHE A 55 -6.46 -9.49 -4.63
N ALA A 56 -6.38 -10.72 -4.08
CA ALA A 56 -6.21 -11.96 -4.85
C ALA A 56 -4.94 -11.95 -5.72
N VAL A 57 -3.85 -11.48 -5.14
CA VAL A 57 -2.51 -11.52 -5.75
C VAL A 57 -1.55 -12.25 -4.82
N SER A 58 -0.40 -12.67 -5.35
CA SER A 58 0.62 -13.31 -4.52
C SER A 58 1.26 -12.31 -3.57
N VAL A 59 1.84 -12.82 -2.48
CA VAL A 59 2.58 -11.98 -1.52
C VAL A 59 3.74 -11.26 -2.22
N THR A 60 4.43 -11.93 -3.11
CA THR A 60 5.53 -11.34 -3.88
C THR A 60 5.04 -10.16 -4.73
N THR A 61 3.90 -10.32 -5.39
CA THR A 61 3.30 -9.26 -6.20
C THR A 61 2.87 -8.08 -5.32
N ALA A 62 2.25 -8.35 -4.17
CA ALA A 62 1.85 -7.32 -3.23
C ALA A 62 3.07 -6.52 -2.73
N TRP A 63 4.16 -7.19 -2.38
CA TRP A 63 5.40 -6.54 -1.98
C TRP A 63 5.97 -5.67 -3.09
N ARG A 64 5.91 -6.13 -4.33
CA ARG A 64 6.39 -5.35 -5.47
C ARG A 64 5.60 -4.04 -5.60
N TYR A 65 4.28 -4.08 -5.46
CA TYR A 65 3.45 -2.87 -5.51
C TYR A 65 3.79 -1.89 -4.39
N VAL A 66 4.00 -2.39 -3.17
CA VAL A 66 4.40 -1.54 -2.04
C VAL A 66 5.75 -0.90 -2.29
N ARG A 67 6.71 -1.66 -2.79
CA ARG A 67 8.06 -1.16 -3.09
C ARG A 67 8.03 -0.10 -4.18
N GLU A 68 7.25 -0.33 -5.24
CA GLU A 68 7.08 0.66 -6.31
C GLU A 68 6.47 1.96 -5.77
N ALA A 69 5.49 1.86 -4.86
CA ALA A 69 4.89 3.02 -4.23
C ALA A 69 5.90 3.78 -3.38
N ILE A 70 6.72 3.07 -2.61
CA ILE A 70 7.78 3.70 -1.79
C ILE A 70 8.78 4.42 -2.70
N ASP A 71 9.19 3.80 -3.79
CA ASP A 71 10.14 4.40 -4.73
C ASP A 71 9.57 5.67 -5.37
N LEU A 72 8.30 5.66 -5.75
CA LEU A 72 7.62 6.83 -6.28
C LEU A 72 7.52 7.96 -5.26
N LEU A 73 7.15 7.64 -4.03
CA LEU A 73 7.06 8.63 -2.95
C LEU A 73 8.43 9.24 -2.67
N ALA A 74 9.48 8.42 -2.63
CA ALA A 74 10.84 8.89 -2.41
C ALA A 74 11.31 9.81 -3.56
N ALA A 75 10.99 9.44 -4.81
CA ALA A 75 11.37 10.23 -5.96
C ALA A 75 10.70 11.61 -5.98
N HIS A 76 9.49 11.73 -5.44
CA HIS A 76 8.73 12.98 -5.42
C HIS A 76 8.87 13.78 -4.12
N ALA A 77 9.54 13.23 -3.11
CA ALA A 77 9.68 13.89 -1.81
C ALA A 77 10.39 15.23 -1.91
N GLU A 78 11.42 15.32 -2.77
CA GLU A 78 12.19 16.56 -2.94
C GLU A 78 11.32 17.66 -3.56
N ASP A 79 10.57 17.33 -4.60
CA ASP A 79 9.66 18.28 -5.26
C ASP A 79 8.60 18.79 -4.28
N LEU A 80 8.05 17.90 -3.46
CA LEU A 80 7.07 18.26 -2.45
C LEU A 80 7.68 19.21 -1.41
N ASN A 81 8.90 18.91 -0.94
CA ASN A 81 9.62 19.76 0.01
C ASN A 81 9.89 21.14 -0.58
N GLN A 82 10.29 21.22 -1.84
CA GLN A 82 10.52 22.50 -2.53
C GLN A 82 9.22 23.31 -2.62
N ALA A 83 8.11 22.66 -2.95
CA ALA A 83 6.81 23.31 -3.01
C ALA A 83 6.40 23.88 -1.63
N MET A 84 6.62 23.10 -0.57
CA MET A 84 6.32 23.53 0.79
C MET A 84 7.19 24.70 1.23
N ARG A 85 8.48 24.70 0.89
CA ARG A 85 9.38 25.82 1.19
C ARG A 85 8.96 27.08 0.46
N ARG A 86 8.53 26.96 -0.80
CA ARG A 86 8.06 28.09 -1.60
C ARG A 86 6.81 28.72 -0.98
N ILE A 87 5.86 27.90 -0.55
CA ILE A 87 4.65 28.35 0.13
C ILE A 87 5.02 29.09 1.44
N ALA A 88 5.95 28.53 2.21
CA ALA A 88 6.41 29.15 3.45
C ALA A 88 7.04 30.52 3.21
N ARG A 89 7.87 30.66 2.18
CA ARG A 89 8.48 31.95 1.81
C ARG A 89 7.44 33.00 1.44
N LEU A 90 6.41 32.60 0.68
CA LEU A 90 5.33 33.51 0.30
C LEU A 90 4.51 33.94 1.52
N ALA A 91 4.26 33.03 2.45
CA ALA A 91 3.58 33.35 3.70
C ALA A 91 4.38 34.36 4.54
N TYR A 92 5.69 34.16 4.67
CA TYR A 92 6.57 35.08 5.36
C TYR A 92 6.57 36.47 4.71
N ALA A 93 6.64 36.52 3.38
CA ALA A 93 6.62 37.79 2.66
C ALA A 93 5.33 38.57 2.90
N ILE A 94 4.20 37.86 2.95
CA ILE A 94 2.90 38.50 3.23
C ILE A 94 2.82 39.01 4.67
N LEU A 95 3.29 38.20 5.63
CA LEU A 95 3.25 38.57 7.05
C LEU A 95 4.18 39.72 7.41
N ASP A 96 5.33 39.80 6.75
CA ASP A 96 6.34 40.85 7.00
C ASP A 96 6.11 42.10 6.16
N ALA A 97 5.13 42.11 5.26
CA ALA A 97 4.83 43.30 4.46
C ALA A 97 4.31 44.42 5.34
N PRO A 98 4.82 45.68 5.19
CA PRO A 98 4.31 46.80 5.94
C PRO A 98 2.88 47.19 5.62
#